data_ababfd70338f01ce5b46c083a0d92f34
#
_entry.id   ababfd70338f01ce5b46c083a0d92f34
#
_cell.length_a   1.000
_cell.length_b   1.000
_cell.length_c   1.000
_cell.angle_alpha   90.00
_cell.angle_beta   90.00
_cell.angle_gamma   90.00
#
_symmetry.space_group_name_H-M   'P 1'
#
loop_
_entity.id
_entity.type
_entity.pdbx_description
1 polymer ?
#
loop_
_entity_poly.entity_id
_entity_poly.type
_entity_poly.pdbx_seq_one_letter_code
_entity_poly.pdbx_strand_id
1 'polypeptide(L)'
;MNTELKIKVFSYVKKNLPELVRLIYDVTSIPSPTGSEGKKAAWIMETLKSFGAEGMYIDEVGNVIYPYHIEGKTKFPMYGAHIDTVFAGLDNIQPEIDGVIMQGASCGDNSSNVAAMLFAIKMFLQLNIVTKEG
;
A
#
# COMPACT_ATOMS: atom_id res chain seq x y z
N MET A 1 21.96 -2.08 6.00
CA MET A 1 21.09 -1.63 7.11
C MET A 1 21.79 -1.97 8.41
N ASN A 2 22.00 -0.99 9.30
CA ASN A 2 22.65 -1.23 10.58
C ASN A 2 21.73 -2.05 11.53
N THR A 3 22.32 -2.65 12.59
CA THR A 3 21.59 -3.52 13.51
C THR A 3 20.48 -2.79 14.27
N GLU A 4 20.71 -1.52 14.64
CA GLU A 4 19.70 -0.71 15.34
C GLU A 4 18.45 -0.46 14.47
N LEU A 5 18.64 -0.10 13.20
CA LEU A 5 17.52 0.10 12.27
C LEU A 5 16.75 -1.20 12.04
N LYS A 6 17.45 -2.34 11.95
CA LYS A 6 16.77 -3.66 11.86
C LYS A 6 15.84 -3.90 13.05
N ILE A 7 16.33 -3.65 14.27
CA ILE A 7 15.54 -3.84 15.48
C ILE A 7 14.31 -2.90 15.47
N LYS A 8 14.48 -1.63 15.10
CA LYS A 8 13.37 -0.66 15.00
C LYS A 8 12.31 -1.12 14.00
N VAL A 9 12.72 -1.55 12.81
CA VAL A 9 11.81 -2.04 11.76
C VAL A 9 11.05 -3.28 12.23
N PHE A 10 11.72 -4.30 12.76
CA PHE A 10 11.06 -5.51 13.26
C PHE A 10 10.09 -5.23 14.41
N SER A 11 10.49 -4.36 15.35
CA SER A 11 9.64 -3.97 16.46
C SER A 11 8.39 -3.22 15.97
N TYR A 12 8.55 -2.32 14.99
CA TYR A 12 7.44 -1.61 14.37
C TYR A 12 6.45 -2.58 13.71
N VAL A 13 6.95 -3.47 12.85
CA VAL A 13 6.12 -4.45 12.16
C VAL A 13 5.35 -5.33 13.16
N LYS A 14 6.06 -5.89 14.16
CA LYS A 14 5.43 -6.74 15.17
C LYS A 14 4.33 -6.01 15.94
N LYS A 15 4.57 -4.76 16.32
CA LYS A 15 3.61 -3.95 17.08
C LYS A 15 2.38 -3.58 16.25
N ASN A 16 2.55 -3.31 14.96
CA ASN A 16 1.52 -2.77 14.09
C ASN A 16 0.94 -3.82 13.11
N LEU A 17 1.21 -5.12 13.32
CA LEU A 17 0.68 -6.18 12.47
C LEU A 17 -0.85 -6.15 12.31
N PRO A 18 -1.66 -5.86 13.36
CA PRO A 18 -3.11 -5.73 13.20
C PRO A 18 -3.52 -4.64 12.22
N GLU A 19 -2.75 -3.57 12.11
CA GLU A 19 -3.01 -2.51 11.14
C GLU A 19 -2.73 -2.97 9.70
N LEU A 20 -1.67 -3.74 9.47
CA LEU A 20 -1.43 -4.34 8.16
C LEU A 20 -2.59 -5.24 7.74
N VAL A 21 -3.09 -6.09 8.65
CA VAL A 21 -4.27 -6.94 8.40
C VAL A 21 -5.49 -6.08 8.05
N ARG A 22 -5.69 -4.97 8.77
CA ARG A 22 -6.77 -4.02 8.49
C ARG A 22 -6.62 -3.37 7.10
N LEU A 23 -5.42 -2.96 6.72
CA LEU A 23 -5.16 -2.41 5.38
C LEU A 23 -5.48 -3.42 4.27
N ILE A 24 -5.12 -4.71 4.46
CA ILE A 24 -5.47 -5.76 3.50
C ILE A 24 -7.00 -5.86 3.37
N TYR A 25 -7.71 -5.88 4.48
CA TYR A 25 -9.16 -5.93 4.49
C TYR A 25 -9.76 -4.72 3.76
N ASP A 26 -9.34 -3.52 4.12
CA ASP A 26 -9.90 -2.27 3.59
C ASP A 26 -9.65 -2.15 2.08
N VAL A 27 -8.43 -2.41 1.58
CA VAL A 27 -8.11 -2.34 0.14
C VAL A 27 -8.81 -3.44 -0.66
N THR A 28 -8.99 -4.64 -0.08
CA THR A 28 -9.71 -5.74 -0.72
C THR A 28 -11.20 -5.41 -0.85
N SER A 29 -11.77 -4.69 0.12
CA SER A 29 -13.19 -4.32 0.16
C SER A 29 -13.59 -3.30 -0.92
N ILE A 30 -12.64 -2.70 -1.65
CA ILE A 30 -12.93 -1.71 -2.67
C ILE A 30 -12.98 -2.38 -4.05
N PRO A 31 -14.15 -2.47 -4.71
CA PRO A 31 -14.25 -2.96 -6.07
C PRO A 31 -13.38 -2.13 -7.02
N SER A 32 -12.61 -2.81 -7.87
CA SER A 32 -11.66 -2.17 -8.78
C SER A 32 -11.50 -3.00 -10.05
N PRO A 33 -12.59 -3.23 -10.81
CA PRO A 33 -12.48 -3.99 -12.04
C PRO A 33 -11.53 -3.28 -13.02
N THR A 34 -10.81 -4.07 -13.82
CA THR A 34 -9.84 -3.54 -14.80
C THR A 34 -10.47 -2.46 -15.68
N GLY A 35 -9.85 -1.28 -15.73
CA GLY A 35 -10.35 -0.08 -16.41
C GLY A 35 -11.32 0.77 -15.58
N SER A 36 -11.54 0.45 -14.30
CA SER A 36 -12.41 1.21 -13.38
C SER A 36 -11.81 1.34 -11.98
N GLU A 37 -10.50 1.53 -11.90
CA GLU A 37 -9.70 1.53 -10.65
C GLU A 37 -9.80 2.84 -9.86
N GLY A 38 -10.46 3.87 -10.40
CA GLY A 38 -10.45 5.23 -9.84
C GLY A 38 -10.86 5.32 -8.36
N LYS A 39 -11.82 4.51 -7.89
CA LYS A 39 -12.23 4.49 -6.48
C LYS A 39 -11.11 3.99 -5.57
N LYS A 40 -10.43 2.90 -5.97
CA LYS A 40 -9.32 2.34 -5.20
C LYS A 40 -8.11 3.27 -5.23
N ALA A 41 -7.79 3.88 -6.38
CA ALA A 41 -6.73 4.89 -6.50
C ALA A 41 -6.99 6.09 -5.57
N ALA A 42 -8.22 6.62 -5.54
CA ALA A 42 -8.60 7.71 -4.64
C ALA A 42 -8.44 7.32 -3.15
N TRP A 43 -8.88 6.11 -2.78
CA TRP A 43 -8.71 5.60 -1.42
C TRP A 43 -7.23 5.48 -1.02
N ILE A 44 -6.37 5.00 -1.93
CA ILE A 44 -4.92 4.91 -1.71
C ILE A 44 -4.34 6.30 -1.47
N MET A 45 -4.74 7.31 -2.28
CA MET A 45 -4.31 8.70 -2.11
C MET A 45 -4.67 9.24 -0.72
N GLU A 46 -5.92 9.06 -0.28
CA GLU A 46 -6.35 9.51 1.04
C GLU A 46 -5.65 8.75 2.18
N THR A 47 -5.40 7.47 1.99
CA THR A 47 -4.63 6.65 2.94
C THR A 47 -3.19 7.17 3.08
N LEU A 48 -2.51 7.45 1.97
CA LEU A 48 -1.17 8.04 1.97
C LEU A 48 -1.14 9.40 2.67
N LYS A 49 -2.11 10.28 2.40
CA LYS A 49 -2.26 11.56 3.10
C LYS A 49 -2.41 11.37 4.61
N SER A 50 -3.21 10.39 5.04
CA SER A 50 -3.42 10.10 6.46
C SER A 50 -2.14 9.66 7.17
N PHE A 51 -1.17 9.11 6.44
CA PHE A 51 0.14 8.74 6.94
C PHE A 51 1.13 9.92 7.01
N GLY A 52 0.75 11.07 6.45
CA GLY A 52 1.60 12.25 6.34
C GLY A 52 2.46 12.26 5.07
N ALA A 53 2.11 11.47 4.05
CA ALA A 53 2.78 11.55 2.76
C ALA A 53 2.43 12.86 2.03
N GLU A 54 3.40 13.43 1.34
CA GLU A 54 3.25 14.65 0.53
C GLU A 54 3.83 14.41 -0.87
N GLY A 55 3.35 15.15 -1.86
CA GLY A 55 3.87 15.10 -3.23
C GLY A 55 3.43 13.89 -4.06
N MET A 56 2.50 13.04 -3.54
CA MET A 56 1.91 11.99 -4.34
C MET A 56 0.89 12.55 -5.32
N TYR A 57 0.71 11.86 -6.44
CA TYR A 57 -0.23 12.24 -7.50
C TYR A 57 -0.79 11.02 -8.22
N ILE A 58 -1.86 11.21 -8.97
CA ILE A 58 -2.38 10.22 -9.92
C ILE A 58 -1.98 10.69 -11.32
N ASP A 59 -1.32 9.82 -12.08
CA ASP A 59 -0.91 10.13 -13.44
C ASP A 59 -2.07 10.02 -14.45
N GLU A 60 -1.81 10.32 -15.72
CA GLU A 60 -2.78 10.35 -16.82
C GLU A 60 -3.42 9.00 -17.14
N VAL A 61 -2.80 7.90 -16.71
CA VAL A 61 -3.32 6.53 -16.89
C VAL A 61 -3.87 5.92 -15.60
N GLY A 62 -3.94 6.70 -14.51
CA GLY A 62 -4.57 6.29 -13.26
C GLY A 62 -3.65 5.66 -12.23
N ASN A 63 -2.33 5.62 -12.44
CA ASN A 63 -1.39 5.13 -11.44
C ASN A 63 -1.27 6.11 -10.28
N VAL A 64 -1.29 5.60 -9.06
CA VAL A 64 -0.92 6.38 -7.87
C VAL A 64 0.60 6.36 -7.73
N ILE A 65 1.21 7.52 -7.82
CA ILE A 65 2.66 7.71 -7.74
C ILE A 65 3.01 8.42 -6.44
N TYR A 66 3.95 7.86 -5.69
CA TYR A 66 4.54 8.50 -4.52
C TYR A 66 6.06 8.57 -4.65
N PRO A 67 6.61 9.73 -5.04
CA PRO A 67 8.05 9.96 -5.06
C PRO A 67 8.56 10.15 -3.63
N TYR A 68 9.44 9.26 -3.16
CA TYR A 68 9.99 9.31 -1.82
C TYR A 68 11.48 9.60 -1.83
N HIS A 69 11.88 10.80 -1.36
CA HIS A 69 13.28 11.24 -1.29
C HIS A 69 14.06 11.12 -2.60
N ILE A 70 13.44 11.48 -3.73
CA ILE A 70 14.05 11.40 -5.06
C ILE A 70 14.77 12.69 -5.50
N GLU A 71 14.68 13.78 -4.72
CA GLU A 71 15.21 15.09 -5.06
C GLU A 71 16.72 15.04 -5.34
N GLY A 72 17.10 15.54 -6.51
CA GLY A 72 18.51 15.56 -6.95
C GLY A 72 19.09 14.20 -7.35
N LYS A 73 18.27 13.14 -7.39
CA LYS A 73 18.69 11.80 -7.78
C LYS A 73 18.40 11.53 -9.25
N THR A 74 19.34 10.88 -9.93
CA THR A 74 19.20 10.49 -11.33
C THR A 74 18.81 9.02 -11.51
N LYS A 75 18.90 8.23 -10.43
CA LYS A 75 18.52 6.81 -10.39
C LYS A 75 17.85 6.52 -9.05
N PHE A 76 16.75 5.81 -9.09
CA PHE A 76 16.01 5.36 -7.92
C PHE A 76 15.28 4.03 -8.24
N PRO A 77 15.14 3.13 -7.25
CA PRO A 77 14.33 1.94 -7.44
C PRO A 77 12.84 2.32 -7.57
N MET A 78 12.10 1.56 -8.35
CA MET A 78 10.66 1.65 -8.43
C MET A 78 10.04 0.37 -7.86
N TYR A 79 9.07 0.54 -6.98
CA TYR A 79 8.24 -0.54 -6.47
C TYR A 79 6.82 -0.35 -6.99
N GLY A 80 6.20 -1.42 -7.48
CA GLY A 80 4.86 -1.37 -8.06
C GLY A 80 3.99 -2.53 -7.60
N ALA A 81 2.69 -2.26 -7.46
CA ALA A 81 1.66 -3.27 -7.24
C ALA A 81 0.42 -2.85 -8.04
N HIS A 82 -0.17 -3.77 -8.81
CA HIS A 82 -1.40 -3.47 -9.51
C HIS A 82 -2.57 -3.39 -8.54
N ILE A 83 -3.54 -2.53 -8.86
CA ILE A 83 -4.70 -2.25 -8.02
C ILE A 83 -6.01 -2.76 -8.60
N ASP A 84 -6.00 -3.22 -9.84
CA ASP A 84 -7.18 -3.80 -10.47
C ASP A 84 -7.50 -5.20 -9.94
N THR A 85 -8.74 -5.60 -10.16
CA THR A 85 -9.29 -6.90 -9.84
C THR A 85 -9.90 -7.47 -11.11
N VAL A 86 -9.43 -8.62 -11.57
CA VAL A 86 -9.87 -9.24 -12.84
C VAL A 86 -11.34 -9.70 -12.85
N PHE A 87 -12.02 -9.65 -11.70
CA PHE A 87 -13.42 -10.05 -11.57
C PHE A 87 -14.34 -8.86 -11.85
N ALA A 88 -15.09 -8.93 -12.94
CA ALA A 88 -16.15 -7.97 -13.24
C ALA A 88 -17.44 -8.32 -12.46
N GLY A 89 -18.25 -7.29 -12.15
CA GLY A 89 -19.59 -7.49 -11.58
C GLY A 89 -19.63 -7.78 -10.07
N LEU A 90 -18.55 -7.54 -9.37
CA LEU A 90 -18.49 -7.69 -7.92
C LEU A 90 -18.60 -6.31 -7.24
N ASP A 91 -19.82 -5.80 -7.13
CA ASP A 91 -20.06 -4.44 -6.58
C ASP A 91 -19.95 -4.37 -5.05
N ASN A 92 -19.93 -5.51 -4.36
CA ASN A 92 -19.88 -5.56 -2.90
C ASN A 92 -19.06 -6.76 -2.43
N ILE A 93 -17.74 -6.61 -2.47
CA ILE A 93 -16.81 -7.66 -2.06
C ILE A 93 -16.27 -7.32 -0.68
N GLN A 94 -16.90 -7.82 0.37
CA GLN A 94 -16.32 -7.78 1.69
C GLN A 94 -15.47 -9.04 1.89
N PRO A 95 -14.19 -8.93 2.27
CA PRO A 95 -13.40 -10.10 2.63
C PRO A 95 -13.98 -10.79 3.85
N GLU A 96 -13.92 -12.10 3.87
CA GLU A 96 -14.28 -12.90 5.03
C GLU A 96 -13.03 -13.28 5.82
N ILE A 97 -13.12 -13.22 7.14
CA ILE A 97 -12.04 -13.63 8.04
C ILE A 97 -12.51 -14.82 8.87
N ASP A 98 -11.84 -15.96 8.69
CA ASP A 98 -12.05 -17.16 9.49
C ASP A 98 -10.74 -17.51 10.21
N GLY A 99 -10.69 -17.25 11.51
CA GLY A 99 -9.49 -17.44 12.31
C GLY A 99 -8.29 -16.63 11.80
N VAL A 100 -7.34 -17.30 11.19
CA VAL A 100 -6.10 -16.69 10.64
C VAL A 100 -6.12 -16.56 9.12
N ILE A 101 -7.22 -16.92 8.48
CA ILE A 101 -7.38 -16.91 7.03
C ILE A 101 -8.28 -15.73 6.64
N MET A 102 -7.82 -14.91 5.70
CA MET A 102 -8.64 -13.90 5.03
C MET A 102 -8.87 -14.32 3.59
N GLN A 103 -10.14 -14.34 3.18
CA GLN A 103 -10.57 -14.70 1.83
C GLN A 103 -11.36 -13.55 1.22
N GLY A 104 -11.10 -13.27 -0.05
CA GLY A 104 -11.79 -12.22 -0.78
C GLY A 104 -11.23 -12.08 -2.19
N ALA A 105 -11.99 -11.45 -3.08
CA ALA A 105 -11.53 -11.18 -4.43
C ALA A 105 -10.30 -10.27 -4.38
N SER A 106 -9.24 -10.64 -5.08
CA SER A 106 -7.92 -9.98 -5.09
C SER A 106 -7.18 -9.94 -3.75
N CYS A 107 -7.64 -10.60 -2.69
CA CYS A 107 -6.97 -10.57 -1.38
C CYS A 107 -5.49 -10.97 -1.49
N GLY A 108 -5.18 -12.09 -2.15
CA GLY A 108 -3.80 -12.52 -2.42
C GLY A 108 -3.15 -11.79 -3.60
N ASP A 109 -3.90 -11.56 -4.68
CA ASP A 109 -3.44 -10.99 -5.94
C ASP A 109 -4.36 -9.82 -6.35
N ASN A 110 -4.03 -8.58 -5.98
CA ASN A 110 -2.76 -8.10 -5.45
C ASN A 110 -2.93 -7.21 -4.19
N SER A 111 -4.11 -7.21 -3.56
CA SER A 111 -4.45 -6.32 -2.44
C SER A 111 -3.48 -6.43 -1.26
N SER A 112 -2.97 -7.65 -0.98
CA SER A 112 -1.99 -7.85 0.08
C SER A 112 -0.66 -7.12 -0.20
N ASN A 113 -0.20 -7.08 -1.46
CA ASN A 113 1.00 -6.34 -1.83
C ASN A 113 0.77 -4.83 -1.79
N VAL A 114 -0.40 -4.35 -2.23
CA VAL A 114 -0.77 -2.92 -2.09
C VAL A 114 -0.75 -2.51 -0.62
N ALA A 115 -1.39 -3.29 0.25
CA ALA A 115 -1.40 -3.04 1.70
C ALA A 115 0.02 -3.07 2.30
N ALA A 116 0.85 -4.03 1.89
CA ALA A 116 2.24 -4.12 2.35
C ALA A 116 3.06 -2.88 1.93
N MET A 117 2.87 -2.37 0.70
CA MET A 117 3.51 -1.13 0.25
C MET A 117 3.05 0.08 1.07
N LEU A 118 1.74 0.25 1.27
CA LEU A 118 1.19 1.32 2.09
C LEU A 118 1.73 1.27 3.53
N PHE A 119 1.76 0.09 4.11
CA PHE A 119 2.30 -0.13 5.45
C PHE A 119 3.80 0.17 5.54
N ALA A 120 4.59 -0.20 4.53
CA ALA A 120 6.01 0.12 4.46
C ALA A 120 6.24 1.64 4.34
N ILE A 121 5.46 2.34 3.51
CA ILE A 121 5.51 3.80 3.38
C ILE A 121 5.20 4.46 4.74
N LYS A 122 4.13 4.05 5.40
CA LYS A 122 3.79 4.53 6.74
C LYS A 122 4.94 4.35 7.73
N MET A 123 5.52 3.15 7.74
CA MET A 123 6.68 2.85 8.60
C MET A 123 7.87 3.76 8.29
N PHE A 124 8.18 4.00 7.01
CA PHE A 124 9.27 4.88 6.60
C PHE A 124 9.06 6.31 7.08
N LEU A 125 7.85 6.83 6.94
CA LEU A 125 7.47 8.15 7.42
C LEU A 125 7.58 8.25 8.95
N GLN A 126 7.01 7.30 9.69
CA GLN A 126 6.98 7.33 11.15
C GLN A 126 8.34 7.09 11.80
N LEU A 127 9.21 6.30 11.18
CA LEU A 127 10.57 6.06 11.67
C LEU A 127 11.59 7.04 11.09
N ASN A 128 11.18 8.00 10.27
CA ASN A 128 12.04 8.95 9.55
C ASN A 128 13.18 8.22 8.81
N ILE A 129 12.84 7.15 8.09
CA ILE A 129 13.82 6.38 7.33
C ILE A 129 14.12 7.13 6.03
N VAL A 130 15.34 7.64 5.92
CA VAL A 130 15.83 8.25 4.67
C VAL A 130 16.57 7.18 3.88
N THR A 131 16.15 6.97 2.66
CA THR A 131 16.81 6.05 1.73
C THR A 131 17.98 6.74 1.03
N LYS A 132 19.05 5.97 0.73
CA LYS A 132 20.20 6.51 0.01
C LYS A 132 19.88 6.78 -1.46
N GLU A 133 18.93 6.05 -2.02
CA GLU A 133 18.62 6.00 -3.45
C GLU A 133 17.21 6.50 -3.82
N GLY A 134 16.46 7.03 -2.89
CA GLY A 134 15.07 7.40 -3.10
C GLY A 134 14.08 6.36 -2.68
#